data_7983b91e1af5d1ff2169de72a234b6ef
#
_entry.id   7983b91e1af5d1ff2169de72a234b6ef
#
_cell.length_a   1.000
_cell.length_b   1.000
_cell.length_c   1.000
_cell.angle_alpha   90.00
_cell.angle_beta   90.00
_cell.angle_gamma   90.00
#
_symmetry.space_group_name_H-M   'P 1'
#
loop_
_entity.id
_entity.type
_entity.pdbx_description
1 polymer ?
#
loop_
_entity_poly.entity_id
_entity_poly.type
_entity_poly.pdbx_seq_one_letter_code
_entity_poly.pdbx_strand_id
1 'polypeptide(L)'
;MSKVKQISVELRSYDLPEYFPVLLLTGEQWRISDIPAGTHHFHNCLEIGLCESDSGKMEFQDECIPFHADDVTIVGSNIPHTTYSSPGTASKWTYIFVNIPSLLEPLFPLNALEHSDELTDMLHNFYAVMPKGKYPDIYNLVTAAISELKNKESNYEFSFRGLMMSFIVRLLPVYKKNITLTGDCPRENALVIAPAINYIDEHYMQDFTMEDLAEMCNLSPSHFRRVFTAIVGEAPLKYLNHIRIQKASVLLRTTELSILDISDEVGYNSLSSFNRHFLEDFGEAPREWRKKIIAPHPRNIMKFAGWMVPPKILEARNELMSKG
;
A
#
# COMPACT_ATOMS: atom_id res chain seq x y z
N MET A 1 23.38 1.15 -28.88
CA MET A 1 22.35 1.66 -27.95
C MET A 1 21.52 0.46 -27.50
N SER A 2 21.76 -0.06 -26.32
CA SER A 2 20.96 -1.14 -25.76
C SER A 2 19.55 -0.57 -25.47
N LYS A 3 18.50 -1.24 -25.95
CA LYS A 3 17.12 -0.91 -25.55
C LYS A 3 17.04 -1.07 -24.05
N VAL A 4 16.85 0.01 -23.31
CA VAL A 4 16.46 -0.03 -21.90
C VAL A 4 15.20 -0.88 -21.86
N LYS A 5 15.25 -2.01 -21.17
CA LYS A 5 14.12 -2.91 -20.99
C LYS A 5 13.10 -2.16 -20.15
N GLN A 6 12.01 -1.73 -20.76
CA GLN A 6 10.94 -1.02 -20.06
C GLN A 6 10.32 -2.01 -19.06
N ILE A 7 10.62 -1.83 -17.79
CA ILE A 7 10.05 -2.64 -16.70
C ILE A 7 8.59 -2.24 -16.59
N SER A 8 7.68 -3.19 -16.61
CA SER A 8 6.27 -2.91 -16.34
C SER A 8 6.09 -2.69 -14.84
N VAL A 9 5.27 -1.70 -14.49
CA VAL A 9 4.95 -1.36 -13.09
C VAL A 9 3.45 -1.47 -12.90
N GLU A 10 3.00 -2.09 -11.80
CA GLU A 10 1.59 -2.25 -11.44
C GLU A 10 1.29 -1.69 -10.06
N LEU A 11 0.13 -1.09 -9.86
CA LEU A 11 -0.38 -0.72 -8.55
C LEU A 11 -1.04 -1.95 -7.92
N ARG A 12 -0.64 -2.28 -6.69
CA ARG A 12 -1.31 -3.25 -5.82
C ARG A 12 -2.01 -2.52 -4.70
N SER A 13 -3.27 -2.20 -4.92
CA SER A 13 -4.09 -1.52 -3.92
C SER A 13 -4.58 -2.52 -2.87
N TYR A 14 -4.36 -2.20 -1.60
CA TYR A 14 -4.91 -2.92 -0.46
C TYR A 14 -6.08 -2.15 0.12
N ASP A 15 -7.25 -2.80 0.23
CA ASP A 15 -8.41 -2.26 0.94
C ASP A 15 -8.23 -2.51 2.44
N LEU A 16 -7.64 -1.53 3.13
CA LEU A 16 -7.38 -1.60 4.57
C LEU A 16 -8.63 -1.19 5.36
N PRO A 17 -8.96 -1.90 6.47
CA PRO A 17 -10.09 -1.53 7.33
C PRO A 17 -9.92 -0.11 7.89
N GLU A 18 -10.95 0.73 7.80
CA GLU A 18 -10.87 2.14 8.17
C GLU A 18 -10.50 2.37 9.64
N TYR A 19 -11.19 1.71 10.56
CA TYR A 19 -10.95 1.88 11.99
C TYR A 19 -9.54 1.43 12.42
N PHE A 20 -9.01 0.40 11.77
CA PHE A 20 -7.70 -0.16 12.04
C PHE A 20 -7.03 -0.53 10.71
N PRO A 21 -6.47 0.46 10.00
CA PRO A 21 -6.00 0.31 8.62
C PRO A 21 -4.69 -0.47 8.54
N VAL A 22 -4.77 -1.75 8.89
CA VAL A 22 -3.65 -2.68 8.98
C VAL A 22 -4.04 -4.03 8.39
N LEU A 23 -3.17 -4.58 7.53
CA LEU A 23 -3.25 -5.93 7.01
C LEU A 23 -1.98 -6.69 7.37
N LEU A 24 -2.14 -7.87 7.98
CA LEU A 24 -1.03 -8.79 8.25
C LEU A 24 -1.10 -9.96 7.26
N LEU A 25 -0.02 -10.16 6.50
CA LEU A 25 0.17 -11.34 5.67
C LEU A 25 1.26 -12.22 6.27
N THR A 26 0.92 -13.45 6.66
CA THR A 26 1.84 -14.37 7.35
C THR A 26 1.44 -15.82 7.09
N GLY A 27 2.35 -16.73 7.35
CA GLY A 27 2.12 -18.18 7.22
C GLY A 27 3.02 -18.84 6.18
N GLU A 28 2.90 -20.16 6.02
CA GLU A 28 3.77 -20.94 5.12
C GLU A 28 3.56 -20.62 3.63
N GLN A 29 2.42 -20.09 3.26
CA GLN A 29 2.12 -19.66 1.89
C GLN A 29 2.86 -18.39 1.46
N TRP A 30 3.39 -17.61 2.41
CA TRP A 30 4.10 -16.37 2.13
C TRP A 30 5.57 -16.62 1.89
N ARG A 31 5.85 -17.35 0.82
CA ARG A 31 7.19 -17.62 0.33
C ARG A 31 7.43 -16.94 -1.00
N ILE A 32 8.56 -16.27 -1.09
CA ILE A 32 9.00 -15.62 -2.32
C ILE A 32 9.87 -16.59 -3.12
N SER A 33 9.54 -16.76 -4.40
CA SER A 33 10.31 -17.58 -5.33
C SER A 33 11.66 -16.94 -5.69
N ASP A 34 12.61 -17.75 -6.14
CA ASP A 34 13.87 -17.32 -6.75
C ASP A 34 13.72 -16.89 -8.23
N ILE A 35 12.50 -17.04 -8.79
CA ILE A 35 12.21 -16.63 -10.17
C ILE A 35 11.73 -15.17 -10.16
N PRO A 36 12.46 -14.24 -10.82
CA PRO A 36 12.03 -12.86 -10.93
C PRO A 36 10.67 -12.73 -11.62
N ALA A 37 9.76 -11.96 -11.04
CA ALA A 37 8.43 -11.75 -11.59
C ALA A 37 8.43 -10.99 -12.93
N GLY A 38 9.52 -10.28 -13.25
CA GLY A 38 9.65 -9.49 -14.47
C GLY A 38 8.85 -8.18 -14.48
N THR A 39 8.14 -7.91 -13.39
CA THR A 39 7.35 -6.70 -13.15
C THR A 39 7.68 -6.12 -11.79
N HIS A 40 7.71 -4.78 -11.68
CA HIS A 40 7.70 -4.11 -10.39
C HIS A 40 6.26 -3.81 -9.97
N HIS A 41 6.06 -3.60 -8.67
CA HIS A 41 4.79 -3.15 -8.13
C HIS A 41 5.03 -2.12 -7.03
N PHE A 42 4.01 -1.33 -6.74
CA PHE A 42 3.97 -0.41 -5.61
C PHE A 42 2.61 -0.50 -4.93
N HIS A 43 2.49 0.06 -3.72
CA HIS A 43 1.30 -0.05 -2.89
C HIS A 43 0.70 1.31 -2.57
N ASN A 44 -0.56 1.34 -2.17
CA ASN A 44 -1.26 2.51 -1.64
C ASN A 44 -1.04 2.73 -0.13
N CYS A 45 -0.08 2.03 0.49
CA CYS A 45 0.21 2.10 1.92
C CYS A 45 1.67 1.72 2.19
N LEU A 46 2.15 1.96 3.42
CA LEU A 46 3.46 1.53 3.85
C LEU A 46 3.52 0.00 3.95
N GLU A 47 4.54 -0.61 3.34
CA GLU A 47 4.89 -2.01 3.52
C GLU A 47 6.03 -2.16 4.53
N ILE A 48 5.84 -3.02 5.52
CA ILE A 48 6.88 -3.45 6.47
C ILE A 48 7.00 -4.96 6.35
N GLY A 49 8.13 -5.46 5.85
CA GLY A 49 8.43 -6.88 5.71
C GLY A 49 9.40 -7.38 6.75
N LEU A 50 9.19 -8.58 7.26
CA LEU A 50 10.16 -9.33 8.06
C LEU A 50 10.51 -10.61 7.31
N CYS A 51 11.78 -10.75 6.93
CA CYS A 51 12.30 -11.99 6.37
C CYS A 51 12.47 -13.03 7.47
N GLU A 52 11.70 -14.11 7.45
CA GLU A 52 11.78 -15.17 8.47
C GLU A 52 12.80 -16.26 8.14
N SER A 53 13.15 -16.46 6.86
CA SER A 53 14.14 -17.47 6.43
C SER A 53 14.80 -17.11 5.11
N ASP A 54 15.97 -17.70 4.89
CA ASP A 54 16.72 -17.61 3.65
C ASP A 54 17.24 -16.20 3.33
N SER A 55 17.56 -15.95 2.09
CA SER A 55 18.11 -14.69 1.59
C SER A 55 17.66 -14.42 0.17
N GLY A 56 17.92 -13.22 -0.31
CA GLY A 56 17.59 -12.83 -1.68
C GLY A 56 17.93 -11.38 -1.94
N LYS A 57 17.16 -10.77 -2.81
CA LYS A 57 17.31 -9.38 -3.21
C LYS A 57 15.96 -8.69 -3.33
N MET A 58 15.90 -7.45 -2.90
CA MET A 58 14.86 -6.49 -3.31
C MET A 58 15.41 -5.64 -4.44
N GLU A 59 14.72 -5.65 -5.56
CA GLU A 59 15.05 -4.85 -6.73
C GLU A 59 14.14 -3.63 -6.77
N PHE A 60 14.73 -2.48 -6.79
CA PHE A 60 14.13 -1.19 -7.03
C PHE A 60 14.52 -0.75 -8.46
N GLN A 61 13.96 0.33 -8.97
CA GLN A 61 14.16 0.73 -10.36
C GLN A 61 15.65 0.82 -10.75
N ASP A 62 16.48 1.41 -9.89
CA ASP A 62 17.90 1.68 -10.16
C ASP A 62 18.86 0.97 -9.19
N GLU A 63 18.33 0.21 -8.25
CA GLU A 63 19.10 -0.38 -7.16
C GLU A 63 18.62 -1.80 -6.83
N CYS A 64 19.56 -2.63 -6.41
CA CYS A 64 19.28 -3.99 -5.97
C CYS A 64 19.93 -4.22 -4.61
N ILE A 65 19.12 -4.37 -3.56
CA ILE A 65 19.57 -4.47 -2.18
C ILE A 65 19.43 -5.91 -1.69
N PRO A 66 20.50 -6.57 -1.23
CA PRO A 66 20.40 -7.91 -0.66
C PRO A 66 19.68 -7.89 0.69
N PHE A 67 18.95 -8.97 0.99
CA PHE A 67 18.36 -9.24 2.30
C PHE A 67 18.74 -10.65 2.79
N HIS A 68 18.64 -10.85 4.10
CA HIS A 68 18.85 -12.12 4.79
C HIS A 68 17.75 -12.36 5.82
N ALA A 69 17.70 -13.56 6.35
CA ALA A 69 16.83 -13.85 7.49
C ALA A 69 17.04 -12.86 8.65
N ASP A 70 15.97 -12.50 9.33
CA ASP A 70 15.89 -11.47 10.37
C ASP A 70 16.04 -10.01 9.89
N ASP A 71 16.19 -9.75 8.59
CA ASP A 71 16.15 -8.38 8.09
C ASP A 71 14.71 -7.87 8.04
N VAL A 72 14.54 -6.59 8.39
CA VAL A 72 13.30 -5.84 8.22
C VAL A 72 13.40 -5.03 6.94
N THR A 73 12.36 -5.07 6.12
CA THR A 73 12.25 -4.22 4.92
C THR A 73 11.16 -3.18 5.12
N ILE A 74 11.39 -2.00 4.57
CA ILE A 74 10.46 -0.89 4.61
C ILE A 74 10.33 -0.36 3.20
N VAL A 75 9.10 -0.22 2.71
CA VAL A 75 8.83 0.32 1.37
C VAL A 75 7.66 1.28 1.45
N GLY A 76 7.93 2.53 1.12
CA GLY A 76 6.92 3.59 1.01
C GLY A 76 5.96 3.34 -0.15
N SER A 77 4.80 3.99 -0.10
CA SER A 77 3.69 3.73 -1.04
C SER A 77 4.03 4.00 -2.52
N ASN A 78 4.98 4.88 -2.82
CA ASN A 78 5.33 5.26 -4.19
C ASN A 78 6.57 4.56 -4.75
N ILE A 79 7.07 3.53 -4.09
CA ILE A 79 8.33 2.88 -4.47
C ILE A 79 8.07 1.60 -5.28
N PRO A 80 8.30 1.63 -6.61
CA PRO A 80 8.25 0.43 -7.43
C PRO A 80 9.35 -0.54 -7.03
N HIS A 81 8.97 -1.76 -6.66
CA HIS A 81 9.91 -2.78 -6.23
C HIS A 81 9.45 -4.19 -6.60
N THR A 82 10.37 -5.13 -6.51
CA THR A 82 10.10 -6.57 -6.54
C THR A 82 11.09 -7.29 -5.64
N THR A 83 10.68 -8.44 -5.12
CA THR A 83 11.50 -9.25 -4.23
C THR A 83 11.63 -10.64 -4.82
N TYR A 84 12.83 -11.22 -4.77
CA TYR A 84 13.07 -12.61 -5.13
C TYR A 84 14.18 -13.24 -4.30
N SER A 85 14.05 -14.54 -4.05
CA SER A 85 14.97 -15.28 -3.22
C SER A 85 16.28 -15.61 -3.96
N SER A 86 17.29 -15.99 -3.21
CA SER A 86 18.53 -16.54 -3.77
C SER A 86 18.24 -17.83 -4.55
N PRO A 87 19.00 -18.13 -5.62
CA PRO A 87 18.78 -19.31 -6.45
C PRO A 87 18.61 -20.59 -5.64
N GLY A 88 17.57 -21.37 -5.92
CA GLY A 88 17.27 -22.63 -5.26
C GLY A 88 16.64 -22.48 -3.86
N THR A 89 16.26 -21.28 -3.44
CA THR A 89 15.59 -21.04 -2.15
C THR A 89 14.21 -20.40 -2.32
N ALA A 90 13.44 -20.36 -1.23
CA ALA A 90 12.12 -19.71 -1.20
C ALA A 90 11.95 -19.04 0.16
N SER A 91 12.43 -17.80 0.28
CA SER A 91 12.43 -17.04 1.53
C SER A 91 11.00 -16.86 2.06
N LYS A 92 10.85 -17.07 3.36
CA LYS A 92 9.58 -16.92 4.06
C LYS A 92 9.48 -15.52 4.63
N TRP A 93 8.28 -14.94 4.55
CA TRP A 93 8.03 -13.57 4.91
C TRP A 93 6.77 -13.39 5.76
N THR A 94 6.81 -12.37 6.60
CA THR A 94 5.63 -11.78 7.22
C THR A 94 5.61 -10.30 6.84
N TYR A 95 4.47 -9.83 6.30
CA TYR A 95 4.27 -8.44 5.88
C TYR A 95 3.18 -7.76 6.70
N ILE A 96 3.43 -6.51 7.07
CA ILE A 96 2.43 -5.58 7.58
C ILE A 96 2.24 -4.50 6.52
N PHE A 97 1.02 -4.36 6.00
CA PHE A 97 0.59 -3.23 5.18
C PHE A 97 -0.22 -2.30 6.06
N VAL A 98 0.15 -1.03 6.12
CA VAL A 98 -0.44 -0.08 7.07
C VAL A 98 -0.53 1.33 6.50
N ASN A 99 -1.70 1.97 6.70
CA ASN A 99 -1.84 3.40 6.48
C ASN A 99 -1.56 4.12 7.82
N ILE A 100 -0.35 4.63 7.97
CA ILE A 100 0.12 5.27 9.21
C ILE A 100 -0.69 6.52 9.57
N PRO A 101 -0.96 7.48 8.65
CA PRO A 101 -1.82 8.62 8.96
C PRO A 101 -3.16 8.20 9.53
N SER A 102 -3.92 7.38 8.83
CA SER A 102 -5.24 6.93 9.28
C SER A 102 -5.20 6.08 10.56
N LEU A 103 -4.11 5.36 10.80
CA LEU A 103 -3.92 4.56 12.02
C LEU A 103 -3.73 5.42 13.26
N LEU A 104 -2.95 6.51 13.16
CA LEU A 104 -2.50 7.29 14.31
C LEU A 104 -3.34 8.55 14.55
N GLU A 105 -3.92 9.15 13.52
CA GLU A 105 -4.71 10.38 13.59
C GLU A 105 -5.80 10.39 14.68
N PRO A 106 -6.56 9.30 14.90
CA PRO A 106 -7.56 9.26 15.97
C PRO A 106 -7.00 9.44 17.38
N LEU A 107 -5.71 9.16 17.59
CA LEU A 107 -5.04 9.27 18.89
C LEU A 107 -4.10 10.47 18.95
N PHE A 108 -3.53 10.85 17.82
CA PHE A 108 -2.51 11.88 17.74
C PHE A 108 -2.51 12.55 16.35
N PRO A 109 -2.82 13.85 16.28
CA PRO A 109 -2.78 14.56 15.01
C PRO A 109 -1.34 14.66 14.49
N LEU A 110 -1.04 13.97 13.40
CA LEU A 110 0.32 13.90 12.83
C LEU A 110 0.84 15.26 12.35
N ASN A 111 -0.05 16.19 11.99
CA ASN A 111 0.28 17.57 11.64
C ASN A 111 0.82 18.39 12.83
N ALA A 112 0.66 17.90 14.07
CA ALA A 112 1.24 18.49 15.27
C ALA A 112 2.69 18.04 15.52
N LEU A 113 3.21 17.07 14.76
CA LEU A 113 4.62 16.70 14.82
C LEU A 113 5.48 17.78 14.16
N GLU A 114 6.56 18.16 14.83
CA GLU A 114 7.66 18.84 14.12
C GLU A 114 8.08 17.94 12.93
N HIS A 115 8.18 18.53 11.74
CA HIS A 115 8.55 17.81 10.53
C HIS A 115 7.45 16.89 9.92
N SER A 116 6.19 17.30 9.97
CA SER A 116 5.09 16.57 9.33
C SER A 116 5.31 16.31 7.84
N ASP A 117 5.90 17.28 7.12
CA ASP A 117 6.22 17.13 5.68
C ASP A 117 7.27 16.04 5.44
N GLU A 118 8.30 15.97 6.31
CA GLU A 118 9.33 14.93 6.23
C GLU A 118 8.75 13.54 6.54
N LEU A 119 7.79 13.46 7.46
CA LEU A 119 7.07 12.22 7.75
C LEU A 119 6.27 11.76 6.53
N THR A 120 5.53 12.67 5.90
CA THR A 120 4.76 12.38 4.69
C THR A 120 5.68 11.90 3.57
N ASP A 121 6.79 12.60 3.33
CA ASP A 121 7.75 12.18 2.31
C ASP A 121 8.39 10.81 2.63
N MET A 122 8.72 10.55 3.88
CA MET A 122 9.22 9.24 4.31
C MET A 122 8.21 8.12 4.03
N LEU A 123 6.94 8.32 4.34
CA LEU A 123 5.91 7.30 4.15
C LEU A 123 5.67 6.99 2.67
N HIS A 124 5.93 7.93 1.78
CA HIS A 124 5.75 7.75 0.36
C HIS A 124 7.02 7.32 -0.38
N ASN A 125 8.18 7.89 -0.03
CA ASN A 125 9.38 7.84 -0.86
C ASN A 125 10.57 7.12 -0.22
N PHE A 126 10.42 6.56 0.98
CA PHE A 126 11.50 5.84 1.65
C PHE A 126 11.44 4.34 1.40
N TYR A 127 12.60 3.74 1.17
CA TYR A 127 12.77 2.29 1.19
C TYR A 127 14.11 1.91 1.84
N ALA A 128 14.13 0.78 2.50
CA ALA A 128 15.34 0.26 3.13
C ALA A 128 15.25 -1.25 3.39
N VAL A 129 16.40 -1.90 3.35
CA VAL A 129 16.63 -3.19 4.02
C VAL A 129 17.40 -2.90 5.29
N MET A 130 16.87 -3.30 6.43
CA MET A 130 17.37 -2.96 7.76
C MET A 130 17.83 -4.23 8.50
N PRO A 131 19.13 -4.56 8.44
CA PRO A 131 19.67 -5.72 9.14
C PRO A 131 19.50 -5.62 10.66
N LYS A 132 18.99 -6.70 11.29
CA LYS A 132 18.78 -6.80 12.74
C LYS A 132 20.00 -6.39 13.56
N GLY A 133 21.20 -6.77 13.12
CA GLY A 133 22.44 -6.44 13.82
C GLY A 133 22.75 -4.94 13.84
N LYS A 134 22.26 -4.17 12.86
CA LYS A 134 22.46 -2.73 12.75
C LYS A 134 21.27 -1.93 13.31
N TYR A 135 20.05 -2.48 13.23
CA TYR A 135 18.81 -1.83 13.63
C TYR A 135 17.98 -2.74 14.59
N PRO A 136 18.54 -3.16 15.74
CA PRO A 136 17.87 -4.08 16.65
C PRO A 136 16.57 -3.52 17.22
N ASP A 137 16.50 -2.20 17.41
CA ASP A 137 15.29 -1.54 17.92
C ASP A 137 14.13 -1.63 16.93
N ILE A 138 14.40 -1.44 15.63
CA ILE A 138 13.40 -1.58 14.55
C ILE A 138 12.93 -3.02 14.47
N TYR A 139 13.85 -3.98 14.48
CA TYR A 139 13.53 -5.41 14.49
C TYR A 139 12.60 -5.78 15.67
N ASN A 140 12.93 -5.33 16.89
CA ASN A 140 12.14 -5.62 18.08
C ASN A 140 10.74 -5.01 18.01
N LEU A 141 10.60 -3.77 17.51
CA LEU A 141 9.30 -3.13 17.33
C LEU A 141 8.44 -3.85 16.30
N VAL A 142 9.03 -4.26 15.16
CA VAL A 142 8.29 -4.98 14.12
C VAL A 142 7.86 -6.37 14.60
N THR A 143 8.73 -7.11 15.29
CA THR A 143 8.37 -8.43 15.84
C THR A 143 7.30 -8.32 16.93
N ALA A 144 7.35 -7.30 17.79
CA ALA A 144 6.29 -7.03 18.78
C ALA A 144 4.97 -6.69 18.08
N ALA A 145 4.99 -5.84 17.05
CA ALA A 145 3.81 -5.49 16.27
C ALA A 145 3.17 -6.71 15.58
N ILE A 146 3.99 -7.59 14.99
CA ILE A 146 3.54 -8.85 14.40
C ILE A 146 2.89 -9.75 15.48
N SER A 147 3.47 -9.81 16.68
CA SER A 147 2.94 -10.58 17.79
C SER A 147 1.54 -10.09 18.21
N GLU A 148 1.36 -8.77 18.35
CA GLU A 148 0.05 -8.17 18.65
C GLU A 148 -1.01 -8.55 17.61
N LEU A 149 -0.66 -8.45 16.33
CA LEU A 149 -1.57 -8.76 15.22
C LEU A 149 -1.88 -10.27 15.10
N LYS A 150 -0.98 -11.15 15.52
CA LYS A 150 -1.19 -12.60 15.53
C LYS A 150 -2.05 -13.03 16.72
N ASN A 151 -1.76 -12.53 17.91
CA ASN A 151 -2.39 -12.98 19.16
C ASN A 151 -3.75 -12.32 19.39
N LYS A 152 -3.91 -11.04 19.00
CA LYS A 152 -5.14 -10.26 19.14
C LYS A 152 -5.73 -10.31 20.56
N GLU A 153 -4.87 -10.16 21.57
CA GLU A 153 -5.29 -10.05 22.95
C GLU A 153 -6.10 -8.77 23.21
N SER A 154 -6.66 -8.64 24.41
CA SER A 154 -7.45 -7.44 24.75
C SER A 154 -6.61 -6.17 24.52
N ASN A 155 -7.19 -5.19 23.82
CA ASN A 155 -6.55 -3.90 23.49
C ASN A 155 -5.33 -3.99 22.54
N TYR A 156 -5.14 -5.08 21.81
CA TYR A 156 -4.03 -5.23 20.86
C TYR A 156 -3.95 -4.08 19.83
N GLU A 157 -5.08 -3.50 19.45
CA GLU A 157 -5.12 -2.37 18.51
C GLU A 157 -4.46 -1.12 19.08
N PHE A 158 -4.64 -0.85 20.39
CA PHE A 158 -3.98 0.26 21.08
C PHE A 158 -2.49 -0.01 21.25
N SER A 159 -2.12 -1.24 21.64
CA SER A 159 -0.72 -1.66 21.74
C SER A 159 -0.01 -1.52 20.40
N PHE A 160 -0.63 -1.98 19.32
CA PHE A 160 -0.09 -1.86 17.96
C PHE A 160 0.11 -0.40 17.55
N ARG A 161 -0.86 0.50 17.81
CA ARG A 161 -0.71 1.94 17.53
C ARG A 161 0.48 2.53 18.28
N GLY A 162 0.67 2.18 19.55
CA GLY A 162 1.83 2.62 20.35
C GLY A 162 3.17 2.14 19.76
N LEU A 163 3.22 0.89 19.31
CA LEU A 163 4.38 0.31 18.64
C LEU A 163 4.68 1.02 17.31
N MET A 164 3.66 1.31 16.50
CA MET A 164 3.83 2.04 15.24
C MET A 164 4.27 3.49 15.47
N MET A 165 3.78 4.16 16.49
CA MET A 165 4.29 5.49 16.87
C MET A 165 5.78 5.42 17.22
N SER A 166 6.18 4.46 18.06
CA SER A 166 7.59 4.26 18.42
C SER A 166 8.46 3.91 17.20
N PHE A 167 7.92 3.09 16.29
CA PHE A 167 8.57 2.70 15.04
C PHE A 167 8.85 3.94 14.17
N ILE A 168 7.86 4.78 13.93
CA ILE A 168 7.99 6.00 13.11
C ILE A 168 9.01 6.96 13.72
N VAL A 169 8.95 7.22 15.02
CA VAL A 169 9.90 8.10 15.72
C VAL A 169 11.34 7.61 15.58
N ARG A 170 11.57 6.29 15.55
CA ARG A 170 12.91 5.72 15.37
C ARG A 170 13.34 5.63 13.90
N LEU A 171 12.38 5.54 12.98
CA LEU A 171 12.66 5.48 11.55
C LEU A 171 13.04 6.85 10.98
N LEU A 172 12.42 7.92 11.44
CA LEU A 172 12.62 9.27 10.93
C LEU A 172 14.09 9.75 10.94
N PRO A 173 14.91 9.53 11.99
CA PRO A 173 16.34 9.85 11.96
C PRO A 173 17.13 9.03 10.92
N VAL A 174 16.73 7.80 10.65
CA VAL A 174 17.38 6.95 9.63
C VAL A 174 17.09 7.51 8.24
N TYR A 175 15.84 7.91 8.01
CA TYR A 175 15.41 8.55 6.78
C TYR A 175 16.20 9.85 6.53
N LYS A 176 16.25 10.78 7.52
CA LYS A 176 17.00 12.04 7.44
C LYS A 176 18.49 11.84 7.11
N LYS A 177 19.11 10.85 7.73
CA LYS A 177 20.51 10.52 7.46
C LYS A 177 20.71 10.02 6.02
N ASN A 178 19.79 9.23 5.49
CA ASN A 178 19.87 8.76 4.12
C ASN A 178 19.74 9.89 3.10
N ILE A 179 18.83 10.84 3.30
CA ILE A 179 18.71 12.03 2.45
C ILE A 179 20.02 12.83 2.46
N THR A 180 20.60 13.07 3.62
CA THR A 180 21.85 13.85 3.76
C THR A 180 23.03 13.20 3.04
N LEU A 181 23.07 11.86 2.96
CA LEU A 181 24.14 11.12 2.29
C LEU A 181 23.96 11.04 0.76
N THR A 182 22.72 11.10 0.27
CA THR A 182 22.40 11.01 -1.15
C THR A 182 22.28 12.36 -1.85
N GLY A 183 22.30 13.48 -1.09
CA GLY A 183 22.01 14.83 -1.59
C GLY A 183 20.55 15.02 -1.98
N ASP A 184 20.17 16.27 -2.29
CA ASP A 184 18.82 16.62 -2.78
C ASP A 184 18.54 16.12 -4.22
N CYS A 185 19.09 14.98 -4.60
CA CYS A 185 18.73 14.36 -5.87
C CYS A 185 17.33 13.76 -5.71
N PRO A 186 16.32 14.21 -6.46
CA PRO A 186 15.04 13.50 -6.51
C PRO A 186 15.36 12.06 -6.85
N ARG A 187 15.00 11.12 -5.97
CA ARG A 187 15.21 9.71 -6.28
C ARG A 187 14.43 9.41 -7.54
N GLU A 188 15.13 9.09 -8.64
CA GLU A 188 14.51 8.75 -9.94
C GLU A 188 13.51 7.58 -9.82
N ASN A 189 13.49 6.91 -8.67
CA ASN A 189 12.61 5.81 -8.30
C ASN A 189 11.17 6.23 -8.03
N ALA A 190 10.87 7.51 -7.77
CA ALA A 190 9.50 7.94 -7.56
C ALA A 190 8.72 7.78 -8.88
N LEU A 191 7.54 7.16 -8.81
CA LEU A 191 6.65 7.08 -9.96
C LEU A 191 6.32 8.49 -10.44
N VAL A 192 6.51 8.76 -11.72
CA VAL A 192 6.21 10.07 -12.31
C VAL A 192 4.76 10.53 -12.05
N ILE A 193 3.84 9.60 -11.78
CA ILE A 193 2.44 9.89 -11.46
C ILE A 193 2.13 9.87 -9.95
N ALA A 194 3.12 9.60 -9.09
CA ALA A 194 2.93 9.54 -7.65
C ALA A 194 2.34 10.84 -7.05
N PRO A 195 2.77 12.05 -7.48
CA PRO A 195 2.15 13.28 -6.99
C PRO A 195 0.64 13.33 -7.23
N ALA A 196 0.19 12.86 -8.40
CA ALA A 196 -1.24 12.84 -8.73
C ALA A 196 -2.01 11.77 -7.94
N ILE A 197 -1.43 10.59 -7.72
CA ILE A 197 -2.04 9.53 -6.90
C ILE A 197 -2.23 10.03 -5.47
N ASN A 198 -1.18 10.57 -4.85
CA ASN A 198 -1.25 11.10 -3.50
C ASN A 198 -2.26 12.24 -3.38
N TYR A 199 -2.25 13.16 -4.35
CA TYR A 199 -3.20 14.25 -4.36
C TYR A 199 -4.65 13.77 -4.45
N ILE A 200 -4.94 12.78 -5.28
CA ILE A 200 -6.28 12.16 -5.37
C ILE A 200 -6.66 11.54 -4.03
N ASP A 201 -5.78 10.77 -3.40
CA ASP A 201 -6.06 10.05 -2.15
C ASP A 201 -6.29 11.02 -0.96
N GLU A 202 -5.60 12.16 -0.94
CA GLU A 202 -5.70 13.16 0.12
C GLU A 202 -6.85 14.16 -0.11
N HIS A 203 -7.18 14.44 -1.39
CA HIS A 203 -8.12 15.51 -1.78
C HIS A 203 -9.33 15.00 -2.58
N TYR A 204 -9.67 13.71 -2.49
CA TYR A 204 -10.76 13.09 -3.26
C TYR A 204 -12.10 13.79 -3.13
N MET A 205 -12.39 14.48 -2.02
CA MET A 205 -13.63 15.25 -1.80
C MET A 205 -13.68 16.54 -2.61
N GLN A 206 -12.52 17.06 -3.04
CA GLN A 206 -12.42 18.34 -3.74
C GLN A 206 -12.61 18.17 -5.25
N ASP A 207 -12.96 19.29 -5.91
CA ASP A 207 -12.95 19.38 -7.35
C ASP A 207 -11.56 19.79 -7.83
N PHE A 208 -11.01 19.03 -8.76
CA PHE A 208 -9.77 19.33 -9.48
C PHE A 208 -9.87 18.82 -10.92
N THR A 209 -9.05 19.38 -11.79
CA THR A 209 -9.06 19.03 -13.21
C THR A 209 -7.98 17.99 -13.53
N MET A 210 -8.09 17.35 -14.68
CA MET A 210 -7.03 16.46 -15.21
C MET A 210 -5.76 17.24 -15.57
N GLU A 211 -5.93 18.50 -15.89
CA GLU A 211 -4.86 19.45 -16.14
C GLU A 211 -4.03 19.70 -14.88
N ASP A 212 -4.68 19.90 -13.72
CA ASP A 212 -4.01 20.09 -12.42
C ASP A 212 -3.16 18.87 -12.06
N LEU A 213 -3.70 17.67 -12.21
CA LEU A 213 -2.98 16.43 -11.93
C LEU A 213 -1.78 16.22 -12.89
N ALA A 214 -1.95 16.57 -14.16
CA ALA A 214 -0.89 16.47 -15.15
C ALA A 214 0.25 17.46 -14.86
N GLU A 215 -0.09 18.69 -14.45
CA GLU A 215 0.87 19.72 -14.07
C GLU A 215 1.68 19.30 -12.84
N MET A 216 1.06 18.74 -11.80
CA MET A 216 1.75 18.17 -10.63
C MET A 216 2.78 17.11 -11.01
N CYS A 217 2.53 16.38 -12.10
CA CYS A 217 3.42 15.34 -12.61
C CYS A 217 4.44 15.87 -13.66
N ASN A 218 4.44 17.18 -13.96
CA ASN A 218 5.21 17.78 -15.07
C ASN A 218 4.96 17.11 -16.41
N LEU A 219 3.72 16.70 -16.69
CA LEU A 219 3.30 16.03 -17.91
C LEU A 219 2.22 16.82 -18.66
N SER A 220 2.13 16.65 -19.98
CA SER A 220 0.93 17.10 -20.68
C SER A 220 -0.27 16.21 -20.32
N PRO A 221 -1.52 16.73 -20.34
CA PRO A 221 -2.72 15.96 -19.97
C PRO A 221 -2.87 14.64 -20.74
N SER A 222 -2.57 14.63 -22.03
CA SER A 222 -2.63 13.41 -22.84
C SER A 222 -1.56 12.38 -22.46
N HIS A 223 -0.35 12.86 -22.15
CA HIS A 223 0.73 11.98 -21.67
C HIS A 223 0.44 11.45 -20.28
N PHE A 224 -0.01 12.32 -19.35
CA PHE A 224 -0.42 11.93 -18.02
C PHE A 224 -1.48 10.82 -18.05
N ARG A 225 -2.58 11.02 -18.79
CA ARG A 225 -3.65 10.00 -18.92
C ARG A 225 -3.09 8.66 -19.39
N ARG A 226 -2.22 8.67 -20.41
CA ARG A 226 -1.63 7.43 -20.96
C ARG A 226 -0.75 6.73 -19.94
N VAL A 227 0.15 7.46 -19.26
CA VAL A 227 1.07 6.91 -18.25
C VAL A 227 0.29 6.42 -17.03
N PHE A 228 -0.64 7.22 -16.53
CA PHE A 228 -1.49 6.85 -15.40
C PHE A 228 -2.25 5.55 -15.69
N THR A 229 -2.94 5.47 -16.83
CA THR A 229 -3.69 4.27 -17.22
C THR A 229 -2.80 3.05 -17.40
N ALA A 230 -1.59 3.23 -17.93
CA ALA A 230 -0.65 2.13 -18.09
C ALA A 230 -0.13 1.58 -16.76
N ILE A 231 0.02 2.43 -15.73
CA ILE A 231 0.55 2.06 -14.42
C ILE A 231 -0.56 1.60 -13.47
N VAL A 232 -1.66 2.37 -13.39
CA VAL A 232 -2.77 2.10 -12.45
C VAL A 232 -3.76 1.07 -13.00
N GLY A 233 -3.77 0.86 -14.31
CA GLY A 233 -4.69 -0.07 -14.97
C GLY A 233 -6.05 0.54 -15.34
N GLU A 234 -6.34 1.77 -14.87
CA GLU A 234 -7.58 2.49 -15.17
C GLU A 234 -7.34 4.00 -15.36
N ALA A 235 -8.33 4.68 -15.95
CA ALA A 235 -8.23 6.12 -16.20
C ALA A 235 -8.28 6.93 -14.89
N PRO A 236 -7.60 8.11 -14.80
CA PRO A 236 -7.53 8.89 -13.56
C PRO A 236 -8.89 9.24 -12.94
N LEU A 237 -9.87 9.64 -13.75
CA LEU A 237 -11.21 9.94 -13.26
C LEU A 237 -11.95 8.71 -12.72
N LYS A 238 -11.71 7.54 -13.31
CA LYS A 238 -12.28 6.29 -12.81
C LYS A 238 -11.65 5.91 -11.48
N TYR A 239 -10.34 6.06 -11.34
CA TYR A 239 -9.61 5.89 -10.09
C TYR A 239 -10.15 6.81 -8.98
N LEU A 240 -10.31 8.12 -9.26
CA LEU A 240 -10.93 9.06 -8.32
C LEU A 240 -12.31 8.59 -7.85
N ASN A 241 -13.18 8.19 -8.81
CA ASN A 241 -14.53 7.71 -8.45
C ASN A 241 -14.45 6.43 -7.60
N HIS A 242 -13.53 5.52 -7.90
CA HIS A 242 -13.31 4.33 -7.09
C HIS A 242 -12.93 4.69 -5.65
N ILE A 243 -11.96 5.60 -5.44
CA ILE A 243 -11.57 6.10 -4.10
C ILE A 243 -12.79 6.72 -3.38
N ARG A 244 -13.55 7.60 -4.04
CA ARG A 244 -14.77 8.21 -3.47
C ARG A 244 -15.78 7.16 -3.01
N ILE A 245 -15.99 6.12 -3.81
CA ILE A 245 -16.94 5.04 -3.49
C ILE A 245 -16.43 4.17 -2.34
N GLN A 246 -15.13 3.88 -2.26
CA GLN A 246 -14.54 3.18 -1.11
C GLN A 246 -14.75 3.99 0.18
N LYS A 247 -14.47 5.29 0.18
CA LYS A 247 -14.73 6.17 1.33
C LYS A 247 -16.20 6.23 1.70
N ALA A 248 -17.10 6.29 0.71
CA ALA A 248 -18.55 6.23 0.95
C ALA A 248 -18.99 4.93 1.61
N SER A 249 -18.43 3.80 1.23
CA SER A 249 -18.74 2.49 1.82
C SER A 249 -18.47 2.46 3.31
N VAL A 250 -17.47 3.17 3.72
CA VAL A 250 -17.08 3.36 5.08
C VAL A 250 -18.11 4.19 5.86
N LEU A 251 -18.45 5.40 5.35
CA LEU A 251 -19.46 6.27 5.96
C LEU A 251 -20.82 5.56 6.05
N LEU A 252 -21.14 4.72 5.07
CA LEU A 252 -22.35 3.89 5.09
C LEU A 252 -22.39 2.90 6.27
N ARG A 253 -21.22 2.40 6.71
CA ARG A 253 -21.10 1.45 7.83
C ARG A 253 -21.03 2.12 9.20
N THR A 254 -20.39 3.27 9.27
CA THR A 254 -19.97 3.89 10.53
C THR A 254 -20.84 5.05 10.96
N THR A 255 -21.71 5.56 10.08
CA THR A 255 -22.56 6.72 10.37
C THR A 255 -24.02 6.48 10.02
N GLU A 256 -24.90 7.32 10.59
CA GLU A 256 -26.34 7.39 10.26
C GLU A 256 -26.63 8.48 9.20
N LEU A 257 -25.62 9.04 8.56
CA LEU A 257 -25.77 10.05 7.51
C LEU A 257 -26.68 9.54 6.39
N SER A 258 -27.45 10.43 5.79
CA SER A 258 -28.28 10.07 4.63
C SER A 258 -27.40 9.70 3.42
N ILE A 259 -27.96 8.96 2.47
CA ILE A 259 -27.22 8.63 1.22
C ILE A 259 -26.83 9.90 0.46
N LEU A 260 -27.67 10.94 0.54
CA LEU A 260 -27.38 12.23 -0.07
C LEU A 260 -26.19 12.90 0.62
N ASP A 261 -26.23 13.01 1.96
CA ASP A 261 -25.13 13.64 2.72
C ASP A 261 -23.79 12.90 2.49
N ILE A 262 -23.81 11.56 2.43
CA ILE A 262 -22.61 10.78 2.12
C ILE A 262 -22.12 11.06 0.70
N SER A 263 -23.04 11.15 -0.27
CA SER A 263 -22.69 11.51 -1.65
C SER A 263 -21.94 12.84 -1.72
N ASP A 264 -22.46 13.84 -1.01
CA ASP A 264 -21.87 15.19 -0.94
C ASP A 264 -20.53 15.16 -0.18
N GLU A 265 -20.45 14.46 0.95
CA GLU A 265 -19.25 14.33 1.80
C GLU A 265 -18.07 13.71 1.04
N VAL A 266 -18.33 12.76 0.15
CA VAL A 266 -17.26 12.13 -0.66
C VAL A 266 -17.01 12.85 -1.99
N GLY A 267 -17.56 14.03 -2.21
CA GLY A 267 -17.29 14.90 -3.34
C GLY A 267 -18.08 14.63 -4.62
N TYR A 268 -19.27 14.01 -4.53
CA TYR A 268 -20.15 13.90 -5.68
C TYR A 268 -21.12 15.09 -5.78
N ASN A 269 -21.14 15.74 -6.93
CA ASN A 269 -22.10 16.81 -7.25
C ASN A 269 -23.46 16.27 -7.72
N SER A 270 -23.65 14.95 -7.80
CA SER A 270 -24.89 14.32 -8.27
C SER A 270 -25.09 12.95 -7.62
N LEU A 271 -26.19 12.83 -6.88
CA LEU A 271 -26.62 11.56 -6.28
C LEU A 271 -26.82 10.45 -7.32
N SER A 272 -27.23 10.78 -8.53
CA SER A 272 -27.40 9.80 -9.60
C SER A 272 -26.07 9.22 -10.05
N SER A 273 -25.02 10.06 -10.17
CA SER A 273 -23.66 9.61 -10.50
C SER A 273 -23.07 8.77 -9.37
N PHE A 274 -23.27 9.19 -8.13
CA PHE A 274 -22.88 8.44 -6.94
C PHE A 274 -23.51 7.03 -6.94
N ASN A 275 -24.83 6.94 -7.05
CA ASN A 275 -25.54 5.67 -7.04
C ASN A 275 -25.07 4.74 -8.17
N ARG A 276 -24.82 5.28 -9.37
CA ARG A 276 -24.31 4.51 -10.51
C ARG A 276 -22.94 3.94 -10.22
N HIS A 277 -21.97 4.74 -9.79
CA HIS A 277 -20.61 4.26 -9.50
C HIS A 277 -20.59 3.29 -8.31
N PHE A 278 -21.44 3.53 -7.30
CA PHE A 278 -21.53 2.62 -6.17
C PHE A 278 -22.08 1.25 -6.62
N LEU A 279 -23.08 1.23 -7.49
CA LEU A 279 -23.62 0.00 -8.07
C LEU A 279 -22.58 -0.72 -8.96
N GLU A 280 -21.78 0.03 -9.72
CA GLU A 280 -20.68 -0.52 -10.55
C GLU A 280 -19.62 -1.22 -9.68
N ASP A 281 -19.24 -0.65 -8.53
CA ASP A 281 -18.17 -1.17 -7.65
C ASP A 281 -18.66 -2.29 -6.72
N PHE A 282 -19.86 -2.13 -6.12
CA PHE A 282 -20.38 -3.06 -5.10
C PHE A 282 -21.48 -4.01 -5.59
N GLY A 283 -21.94 -3.86 -6.83
CA GLY A 283 -22.97 -4.72 -7.41
C GLY A 283 -24.39 -4.45 -6.90
N GLU A 284 -24.58 -3.50 -5.98
CA GLU A 284 -25.88 -3.16 -5.42
C GLU A 284 -25.97 -1.66 -5.01
N ALA A 285 -27.18 -1.16 -4.85
CA ALA A 285 -27.39 0.24 -4.50
C ALA A 285 -26.96 0.54 -3.05
N PRO A 286 -26.45 1.76 -2.73
CA PRO A 286 -25.93 2.14 -1.40
C PRO A 286 -26.90 1.83 -0.26
N ARG A 287 -28.20 2.08 -0.47
CA ARG A 287 -29.24 1.85 0.54
C ARG A 287 -29.43 0.37 0.87
N GLU A 288 -29.40 -0.50 -0.15
CA GLU A 288 -29.56 -1.94 0.05
C GLU A 288 -28.29 -2.55 0.65
N TRP A 289 -27.15 -2.07 0.21
CA TRP A 289 -25.84 -2.44 0.76
C TRP A 289 -25.74 -2.10 2.27
N ARG A 290 -26.15 -0.87 2.69
CA ARG A 290 -26.19 -0.47 4.11
C ARG A 290 -27.07 -1.40 4.95
N LYS A 291 -28.27 -1.76 4.48
CA LYS A 291 -29.18 -2.67 5.20
C LYS A 291 -28.56 -4.04 5.48
N LYS A 292 -27.81 -4.57 4.53
CA LYS A 292 -27.16 -5.89 4.68
C LYS A 292 -26.04 -5.88 5.71
N ILE A 293 -25.30 -4.79 5.82
CA ILE A 293 -24.15 -4.67 6.73
C ILE A 293 -24.58 -4.42 8.17
N ILE A 294 -25.66 -3.68 8.38
CA ILE A 294 -26.23 -3.43 9.72
C ILE A 294 -26.87 -4.71 10.29
N ALA A 295 -27.22 -5.69 9.45
CA ALA A 295 -27.64 -7.00 9.94
C ALA A 295 -26.47 -7.67 10.70
N PRO A 296 -26.70 -8.25 11.90
CA PRO A 296 -25.63 -8.84 12.70
C PRO A 296 -25.09 -10.08 11.99
N HIS A 297 -24.08 -9.89 11.14
CA HIS A 297 -23.32 -10.99 10.58
C HIS A 297 -22.11 -11.28 11.47
N PRO A 298 -21.81 -12.56 11.75
CA PRO A 298 -20.56 -12.90 12.41
C PRO A 298 -19.43 -12.31 11.57
N ARG A 299 -18.48 -11.65 12.25
CA ARG A 299 -17.31 -11.01 11.64
C ARG A 299 -16.60 -12.02 10.74
N ASN A 300 -16.95 -12.04 9.46
CA ASN A 300 -16.18 -12.77 8.47
C ASN A 300 -14.88 -12.02 8.26
N ILE A 301 -13.83 -12.51 8.88
CA ILE A 301 -12.46 -12.18 8.52
C ILE A 301 -12.35 -12.55 7.04
N MET A 302 -12.30 -11.56 6.15
CA MET A 302 -12.00 -11.81 4.76
C MET A 302 -10.64 -12.50 4.70
N LYS A 303 -10.65 -13.78 4.35
CA LYS A 303 -9.45 -14.49 3.95
C LYS A 303 -9.05 -13.90 2.60
N PHE A 304 -8.23 -12.86 2.61
CA PHE A 304 -7.52 -12.49 1.40
C PHE A 304 -6.63 -13.67 1.04
N ALA A 305 -7.01 -14.38 -0.03
CA ALA A 305 -6.09 -15.29 -0.71
C ALA A 305 -5.00 -14.39 -1.31
N GLY A 306 -3.85 -14.34 -0.63
CA GLY A 306 -2.68 -13.64 -1.12
C GLY A 306 -2.32 -14.13 -2.53
N TRP A 307 -1.67 -13.28 -3.29
CA TRP A 307 -1.00 -13.54 -4.57
C TRP A 307 -1.75 -14.54 -5.46
N MET A 308 -2.73 -14.09 -6.19
CA MET A 308 -3.23 -14.87 -7.31
C MET A 308 -2.14 -14.87 -8.39
N VAL A 309 -1.26 -15.87 -8.33
CA VAL A 309 -0.54 -16.28 -9.53
C VAL A 309 -1.61 -16.60 -10.56
N PRO A 310 -1.62 -15.94 -11.72
CA PRO A 310 -2.60 -16.22 -12.75
C PRO A 310 -2.66 -17.74 -12.99
N PRO A 311 -3.84 -18.36 -13.14
CA PRO A 311 -3.99 -19.81 -13.28
C PRO A 311 -3.05 -20.44 -14.30
N LYS A 312 -2.75 -19.73 -15.39
CA LYS A 312 -1.80 -20.15 -16.43
C LYS A 312 -0.34 -20.33 -15.94
N ILE A 313 0.09 -19.60 -14.91
CA ILE A 313 1.44 -19.76 -14.35
C ILE A 313 1.47 -20.94 -13.37
N LEU A 314 0.37 -21.19 -12.66
CA LEU A 314 0.24 -22.37 -11.77
C LEU A 314 0.22 -23.67 -12.58
N GLU A 315 -0.49 -23.70 -13.71
CA GLU A 315 -0.53 -24.85 -14.61
C GLU A 315 0.84 -25.16 -15.23
N ALA A 316 1.54 -24.14 -15.74
CA ALA A 316 2.88 -24.28 -16.28
C ALA A 316 3.90 -24.77 -15.23
N ARG A 317 3.76 -24.35 -13.96
CA ARG A 317 4.61 -24.80 -12.86
C ARG A 317 4.34 -26.26 -12.50
N ASN A 318 3.09 -26.68 -12.47
CA ASN A 318 2.71 -28.06 -12.17
C ASN A 318 3.15 -29.02 -13.28
N GLU A 319 3.14 -28.59 -14.54
CA GLU A 319 3.66 -29.36 -15.67
C GLU A 319 5.19 -29.51 -15.64
N LEU A 320 5.93 -28.51 -15.17
CA LEU A 320 7.38 -28.57 -15.01
C LEU A 320 7.80 -29.48 -13.85
N MET A 321 7.04 -29.46 -12.74
CA MET A 321 7.31 -30.31 -11.56
C MET A 321 6.91 -31.79 -11.78
N SER A 322 6.03 -32.10 -12.74
CA SER A 322 5.64 -33.47 -13.07
C SER A 322 6.56 -34.16 -14.07
N LYS A 323 7.53 -33.46 -14.64
CA LYS A 323 8.50 -33.94 -15.64
C LYS A 323 9.93 -34.06 -15.13
N GLY A 324 10.17 -33.80 -13.85
CA GLY A 324 11.44 -34.03 -13.12
C GLY A 324 11.21 -35.10 -12.06
#